data_fdac5958a5fa12fa28be260799d52ff4
#
_entry.id   fdac5958a5fa12fa28be260799d52ff4
#
_cell.length_a   1.000
_cell.length_b   1.000
_cell.length_c   1.000
_cell.angle_alpha   90.00
_cell.angle_beta   90.00
_cell.angle_gamma   90.00
#
_symmetry.space_group_name_H-M   'P 1'
#
loop_
_entity.id
_entity.type
_entity.pdbx_description
1 polymer ?
#
loop_
_entity_poly.entity_id
_entity_poly.type
_entity_poly.pdbx_seq_one_letter_code
_entity_poly.pdbx_strand_id
1 'polypeptide(L)'
;TSRWLRDVYKRQAVQVAHALSTHAVEIESDYFTAVDDYKLDEDDAGAGMIGTVEFTSETLYRFAAVAVSTLKDNLGDVDLTAQAASAFVRGFIMSMPTGKQNTFANNTIPDAVVVQVRKGRSASFIGAFEDPVTSDDGGFVAASCQAVAAYAHDCEEAFLGAPEASFVTRVGSRTEAIGTMGTQMPIDDLVSSVRDQVTSLLQDES
;
A
#
# COMPACT_ATOMS: atom_id res chain seq x y z
N THR A 1 3.21 -20.89 25.19
CA THR A 1 2.44 -20.38 24.02
C THR A 1 1.28 -21.30 23.79
N SER A 2 0.06 -20.81 23.95
CA SER A 2 -1.15 -21.63 23.90
C SER A 2 -1.33 -22.23 22.50
N ARG A 3 -1.88 -23.46 22.45
CA ARG A 3 -2.20 -24.20 21.22
C ARG A 3 -3.04 -23.31 20.26
N TRP A 4 -3.90 -22.48 20.81
CA TRP A 4 -4.74 -21.52 20.09
C TRP A 4 -3.93 -20.50 19.28
N LEU A 5 -2.88 -19.89 19.83
CA LEU A 5 -2.03 -18.94 19.09
C LEU A 5 -1.34 -19.61 17.89
N ARG A 6 -0.88 -20.87 18.03
CA ARG A 6 -0.28 -21.60 16.91
C ARG A 6 -1.28 -21.90 15.80
N ASP A 7 -2.53 -22.17 16.13
CA ASP A 7 -3.58 -22.46 15.16
C ASP A 7 -4.01 -21.17 14.41
N VAL A 8 -4.00 -20.02 15.08
CA VAL A 8 -4.25 -18.71 14.43
C VAL A 8 -3.16 -18.41 13.39
N TYR A 9 -1.87 -18.56 13.74
CA TYR A 9 -0.78 -18.31 12.79
C TYR A 9 -0.81 -19.22 11.56
N LYS A 10 -1.24 -20.46 11.72
CA LYS A 10 -1.34 -21.42 10.60
C LYS A 10 -2.46 -21.09 9.60
N ARG A 11 -3.44 -20.30 10.01
CA ARG A 11 -4.61 -19.93 9.20
C ARG A 11 -4.53 -18.54 8.60
N GLN A 12 -3.46 -17.79 8.86
CA GLN A 12 -3.29 -16.46 8.28
C GLN A 12 -3.03 -16.56 6.78
N ALA A 13 -4.01 -16.14 5.99
CA ALA A 13 -3.91 -16.10 4.54
C ALA A 13 -3.47 -14.73 4.00
N VAL A 14 -3.46 -13.69 4.84
CA VAL A 14 -3.16 -12.31 4.44
C VAL A 14 -2.05 -11.73 5.29
N GLN A 15 -1.15 -11.02 4.65
CA GLN A 15 -0.09 -10.24 5.28
C GLN A 15 -0.16 -8.81 4.76
N VAL A 16 -0.14 -7.83 5.65
CA VAL A 16 -0.11 -6.41 5.30
C VAL A 16 1.08 -5.78 6.00
N ALA A 17 1.97 -5.20 5.22
CA ALA A 17 3.13 -4.49 5.75
C ALA A 17 2.75 -3.06 6.17
N HIS A 18 3.56 -2.47 7.06
CA HIS A 18 3.50 -1.04 7.30
C HIS A 18 3.81 -0.27 6.00
N ALA A 19 3.15 0.86 5.80
CA ALA A 19 3.54 1.80 4.77
C ALA A 19 4.87 2.46 5.15
N LEU A 20 5.76 2.62 4.18
CA LEU A 20 7.07 3.25 4.39
C LEU A 20 7.26 4.36 3.37
N SER A 21 7.89 5.48 3.80
CA SER A 21 8.27 6.55 2.89
C SER A 21 9.35 6.08 1.92
N THR A 22 9.25 6.50 0.67
CA THR A 22 10.25 6.20 -0.37
C THR A 22 11.43 7.16 -0.33
N HIS A 23 11.32 8.27 0.42
CA HIS A 23 12.31 9.33 0.53
C HIS A 23 12.48 9.80 1.97
N ALA A 24 13.53 10.57 2.23
CA ALA A 24 13.71 11.22 3.52
C ALA A 24 12.56 12.21 3.78
N VAL A 25 12.08 12.25 5.01
CA VAL A 25 10.93 13.05 5.44
C VAL A 25 11.36 14.04 6.50
N GLU A 26 10.97 15.29 6.34
CA GLU A 26 11.10 16.31 7.36
C GLU A 26 9.75 16.56 8.02
N ILE A 27 9.72 16.61 9.35
CA ILE A 27 8.52 16.90 10.11
C ILE A 27 8.34 18.40 10.15
N GLU A 28 7.23 18.90 9.63
CA GLU A 28 6.85 20.30 9.77
C GLU A 28 5.97 20.45 11.01
N SER A 29 6.28 21.47 11.81
CA SER A 29 5.55 21.76 13.05
C SER A 29 4.89 23.12 12.94
N ASP A 30 3.58 23.16 13.13
CA ASP A 30 2.79 24.38 13.20
C ASP A 30 2.33 24.64 14.62
N TYR A 31 2.53 25.87 15.10
CA TYR A 31 2.12 26.30 16.43
C TYR A 31 0.78 26.99 16.34
N PHE A 32 -0.15 26.58 17.16
CA PHE A 32 -1.40 27.31 17.32
C PHE A 32 -1.58 27.78 18.76
N THR A 33 -2.19 28.92 18.91
CA THR A 33 -2.58 29.50 20.19
C THR A 33 -4.07 29.74 20.21
N ALA A 34 -4.73 29.42 21.32
CA ALA A 34 -6.11 29.80 21.57
C ALA A 34 -6.14 30.88 22.66
N VAL A 35 -6.83 31.96 22.38
CA VAL A 35 -7.11 33.02 23.38
C VAL A 35 -8.37 32.58 24.14
N ASP A 36 -8.33 32.69 25.48
CA ASP A 36 -9.51 32.46 26.32
C ASP A 36 -10.35 33.73 26.39
N ASP A 37 -11.40 33.77 25.57
CA ASP A 37 -12.30 34.92 25.48
C ASP A 37 -13.06 35.24 26.80
N TYR A 38 -13.01 34.33 27.77
CA TYR A 38 -13.62 34.53 29.11
C TYR A 38 -12.69 35.24 30.11
N LYS A 39 -11.41 35.42 29.81
CA LYS A 39 -10.43 36.11 30.66
C LYS A 39 -10.32 37.62 30.30
N LEU A 40 -11.42 38.32 30.30
CA LEU A 40 -11.45 39.71 29.83
C LEU A 40 -10.93 40.77 30.84
N ASP A 41 -10.55 40.42 32.08
CA ASP A 41 -10.32 41.42 33.13
C ASP A 41 -9.09 41.22 34.02
N GLU A 42 -8.12 40.39 33.67
CA GLU A 42 -6.88 40.30 34.46
C GLU A 42 -5.65 40.51 33.57
N ASP A 43 -4.65 41.22 34.10
CA ASP A 43 -3.39 41.63 33.46
C ASP A 43 -2.49 40.52 32.91
N ASP A 44 -3.02 39.29 32.78
CA ASP A 44 -2.32 38.13 32.21
C ASP A 44 -3.08 37.60 31.00
N ALA A 45 -3.08 38.40 29.92
CA ALA A 45 -3.57 37.98 28.61
C ALA A 45 -2.62 36.97 27.94
N GLY A 46 -2.17 35.99 28.67
CA GLY A 46 -1.40 34.85 28.15
C GLY A 46 -2.30 33.95 27.31
N ALA A 47 -1.76 33.36 26.27
CA ALA A 47 -2.44 32.34 25.48
C ALA A 47 -3.01 31.25 26.38
N GLY A 48 -4.33 31.05 26.38
CA GLY A 48 -5.01 30.08 27.22
C GLY A 48 -4.59 28.62 26.88
N MET A 49 -4.10 28.41 25.68
CA MET A 49 -3.58 27.12 25.22
C MET A 49 -2.56 27.35 24.10
N ILE A 50 -1.41 26.72 24.20
CA ILE A 50 -0.41 26.59 23.13
C ILE A 50 -0.35 25.12 22.75
N GLY A 51 -0.50 24.81 21.48
CA GLY A 51 -0.35 23.47 20.96
C GLY A 51 0.51 23.46 19.72
N THR A 52 1.07 22.29 19.41
CA THR A 52 1.84 22.06 18.19
C THR A 52 1.12 20.96 17.37
N VAL A 53 0.91 21.20 16.10
CA VAL A 53 0.47 20.20 15.13
C VAL A 53 1.64 19.86 14.24
N GLU A 54 2.01 18.60 14.23
CA GLU A 54 3.02 18.07 13.32
C GLU A 54 2.34 17.48 12.11
N PHE A 55 2.89 17.73 10.93
CA PHE A 55 2.47 17.12 9.70
C PHE A 55 3.66 16.72 8.83
N THR A 56 3.46 15.68 8.02
CA THR A 56 4.43 15.20 7.05
C THR A 56 3.74 14.99 5.71
N SER A 57 4.45 15.26 4.62
CA SER A 57 4.02 14.94 3.27
C SER A 57 4.98 13.90 2.70
N GLU A 58 4.44 12.74 2.35
CA GLU A 58 5.25 11.57 2.00
C GLU A 58 4.74 10.88 0.74
N THR A 59 5.67 10.34 -0.06
CA THR A 59 5.36 9.31 -1.05
C THR A 59 5.56 7.96 -0.38
N LEU A 60 4.48 7.17 -0.30
CA LEU A 60 4.47 5.93 0.46
C LEU A 60 4.45 4.70 -0.45
N TYR A 61 5.29 3.72 -0.10
CA TYR A 61 5.19 2.35 -0.59
C TYR A 61 4.36 1.50 0.36
N ARG A 62 3.35 0.79 -0.18
CA ARG A 62 2.49 -0.13 0.57
C ARG A 62 2.59 -1.52 -0.05
N PHE A 63 2.60 -2.54 0.78
CA PHE A 63 2.66 -3.94 0.35
C PHE A 63 1.67 -4.80 1.12
N ALA A 64 1.03 -5.71 0.41
CA ALA A 64 0.26 -6.79 1.02
C ALA A 64 0.40 -8.07 0.18
N ALA A 65 0.23 -9.21 0.82
CA ALA A 65 0.24 -10.50 0.17
C ALA A 65 -0.94 -11.37 0.64
N VAL A 66 -1.47 -12.18 -0.28
CA VAL A 66 -2.51 -13.17 -0.01
C VAL A 66 -1.97 -14.55 -0.39
N ALA A 67 -1.92 -15.46 0.58
CA ALA A 67 -1.64 -16.88 0.35
C ALA A 67 -2.94 -17.57 -0.07
N VAL A 68 -3.14 -17.67 -1.39
CA VAL A 68 -4.39 -18.17 -1.99
C VAL A 68 -4.66 -19.63 -1.62
N SER A 69 -3.63 -20.47 -1.53
CA SER A 69 -3.77 -21.86 -1.08
C SER A 69 -4.29 -21.95 0.36
N THR A 70 -3.70 -21.18 1.27
CA THR A 70 -4.17 -21.10 2.66
C THR A 70 -5.59 -20.53 2.76
N LEU A 71 -5.93 -19.56 1.91
CA LEU A 71 -7.28 -19.02 1.84
C LEU A 71 -8.28 -20.07 1.35
N LYS A 72 -7.91 -20.88 0.34
CA LYS A 72 -8.70 -22.03 -0.16
C LYS A 72 -8.92 -23.08 0.93
N ASP A 73 -7.87 -23.40 1.68
CA ASP A 73 -7.97 -24.36 2.81
C ASP A 73 -8.93 -23.89 3.89
N ASN A 74 -8.97 -22.57 4.13
CA ASN A 74 -9.86 -21.96 5.13
C ASN A 74 -11.31 -21.89 4.67
N LEU A 75 -11.57 -21.63 3.39
CA LEU A 75 -12.90 -21.40 2.83
C LEU A 75 -13.52 -22.68 2.23
N GLY A 76 -12.70 -23.61 1.78
CA GLY A 76 -13.14 -24.89 1.23
C GLY A 76 -13.79 -24.84 -0.15
N ASP A 77 -13.77 -23.67 -0.81
CA ASP A 77 -14.43 -23.43 -2.10
C ASP A 77 -13.58 -22.54 -2.99
N VAL A 78 -13.43 -22.89 -4.28
CA VAL A 78 -12.59 -22.18 -5.25
C VAL A 78 -13.17 -20.80 -5.59
N ASP A 79 -14.47 -20.75 -5.89
CA ASP A 79 -15.11 -19.50 -6.31
C ASP A 79 -15.15 -18.50 -5.17
N LEU A 80 -15.45 -18.95 -3.97
CA LEU A 80 -15.43 -18.11 -2.77
C LEU A 80 -14.02 -17.61 -2.46
N THR A 81 -13.00 -18.43 -2.69
CA THR A 81 -11.59 -18.06 -2.52
C THR A 81 -11.19 -16.96 -3.50
N ALA A 82 -11.52 -17.11 -4.77
CA ALA A 82 -11.23 -16.11 -5.80
C ALA A 82 -11.98 -14.80 -5.55
N GLN A 83 -13.24 -14.86 -5.10
CA GLN A 83 -14.02 -13.69 -4.69
C GLN A 83 -13.38 -12.99 -3.49
N ALA A 84 -12.99 -13.72 -2.47
CA ALA A 84 -12.36 -13.16 -1.27
C ALA A 84 -11.01 -12.51 -1.59
N ALA A 85 -10.17 -13.16 -2.41
CA ALA A 85 -8.88 -12.61 -2.84
C ALA A 85 -9.06 -11.30 -3.62
N SER A 86 -9.96 -11.27 -4.60
CA SER A 86 -10.23 -10.06 -5.40
C SER A 86 -10.86 -8.94 -4.57
N ALA A 87 -11.77 -9.26 -3.65
CA ALA A 87 -12.35 -8.30 -2.73
C ALA A 87 -11.31 -7.70 -1.77
N PHE A 88 -10.37 -8.53 -1.29
CA PHE A 88 -9.24 -8.04 -0.50
C PHE A 88 -8.37 -7.06 -1.30
N VAL A 89 -8.01 -7.40 -2.55
CA VAL A 89 -7.23 -6.52 -3.42
C VAL A 89 -7.93 -5.17 -3.58
N ARG A 90 -9.22 -5.16 -3.92
CA ARG A 90 -10.00 -3.93 -4.02
C ARG A 90 -10.01 -3.15 -2.70
N GLY A 91 -10.29 -3.81 -1.59
CA GLY A 91 -10.31 -3.19 -0.27
C GLY A 91 -8.97 -2.58 0.11
N PHE A 92 -7.86 -3.28 -0.12
CA PHE A 92 -6.51 -2.79 0.16
C PHE A 92 -6.15 -1.55 -0.67
N ILE A 93 -6.52 -1.52 -1.95
CA ILE A 93 -6.26 -0.38 -2.84
C ILE A 93 -7.08 0.84 -2.43
N MET A 94 -8.38 0.67 -2.17
CA MET A 94 -9.31 1.77 -1.93
C MET A 94 -9.35 2.24 -0.47
N SER A 95 -8.84 1.42 0.45
CA SER A 95 -8.82 1.76 1.88
C SER A 95 -7.60 2.61 2.22
N MET A 96 -7.81 3.90 2.34
CA MET A 96 -6.79 4.86 2.78
C MET A 96 -6.97 5.19 4.26
N PRO A 97 -5.88 5.53 4.98
CA PRO A 97 -5.97 5.96 6.37
C PRO A 97 -6.89 7.18 6.52
N THR A 98 -7.74 7.15 7.55
CA THR A 98 -8.69 8.24 7.86
C THR A 98 -8.21 9.14 9.00
N GLY A 99 -7.01 8.91 9.52
CA GLY A 99 -6.40 9.74 10.55
C GLY A 99 -6.30 11.20 10.09
N LYS A 100 -6.75 12.13 10.93
CA LYS A 100 -6.78 13.59 10.66
C LYS A 100 -7.51 13.97 9.35
N GLN A 101 -8.38 13.15 8.83
CA GLN A 101 -9.13 13.39 7.59
C GLN A 101 -9.91 14.72 7.63
N ASN A 102 -10.51 15.04 8.77
CA ASN A 102 -11.26 16.30 8.93
C ASN A 102 -10.35 17.54 8.95
N THR A 103 -9.10 17.40 9.38
CA THR A 103 -8.14 18.52 9.47
C THR A 103 -7.45 18.76 8.14
N PHE A 104 -7.01 17.69 7.47
CA PHE A 104 -6.18 17.80 6.25
C PHE A 104 -6.92 17.44 4.96
N ALA A 105 -8.15 16.90 5.05
CA ALA A 105 -8.94 16.47 3.89
C ALA A 105 -8.16 15.56 2.91
N ASN A 106 -7.31 14.68 3.43
CA ASN A 106 -6.40 13.83 2.67
C ASN A 106 -7.11 12.65 1.97
N ASN A 107 -8.10 12.95 1.15
CA ASN A 107 -8.84 11.97 0.35
C ASN A 107 -8.04 11.57 -0.90
N THR A 108 -6.84 11.01 -0.69
CA THR A 108 -5.96 10.58 -1.77
C THR A 108 -6.31 9.19 -2.26
N ILE A 109 -5.94 8.89 -3.50
CA ILE A 109 -5.94 7.54 -4.09
C ILE A 109 -4.51 7.17 -4.44
N PRO A 110 -4.17 5.87 -4.59
CA PRO A 110 -2.84 5.48 -5.03
C PRO A 110 -2.51 6.01 -6.43
N ASP A 111 -1.28 6.49 -6.63
CA ASP A 111 -0.79 6.91 -7.95
C ASP A 111 -0.57 5.71 -8.88
N ALA A 112 -0.12 4.58 -8.32
CA ALA A 112 0.08 3.34 -9.05
C ALA A 112 -0.14 2.11 -8.16
N VAL A 113 -0.62 1.06 -8.79
CA VAL A 113 -0.87 -0.25 -8.19
C VAL A 113 -0.32 -1.32 -9.12
N VAL A 114 0.40 -2.28 -8.55
CA VAL A 114 0.82 -3.51 -9.23
C VAL A 114 0.29 -4.69 -8.45
N VAL A 115 -0.40 -5.59 -9.11
CA VAL A 115 -0.85 -6.86 -8.54
C VAL A 115 -0.21 -8.00 -9.33
N GLN A 116 0.60 -8.80 -8.64
CA GLN A 116 1.26 -9.95 -9.22
C GLN A 116 0.69 -11.24 -8.65
N VAL A 117 0.37 -12.18 -9.52
CA VAL A 117 -0.01 -13.54 -9.16
C VAL A 117 1.18 -14.44 -9.44
N ARG A 118 1.66 -15.14 -8.41
CA ARG A 118 2.87 -15.96 -8.47
C ARG A 118 2.65 -17.36 -7.91
N LYS A 119 3.26 -18.35 -8.51
CA LYS A 119 3.46 -19.66 -7.87
C LYS A 119 4.63 -19.56 -6.89
N GLY A 120 4.40 -19.97 -5.64
CA GLY A 120 5.41 -19.94 -4.59
C GLY A 120 5.27 -18.72 -3.67
N ARG A 121 6.40 -18.05 -3.35
CA ARG A 121 6.39 -16.97 -2.36
C ARG A 121 6.01 -15.61 -2.96
N SER A 122 5.31 -14.82 -2.17
CA SER A 122 5.16 -13.38 -2.43
C SER A 122 6.50 -12.66 -2.23
N ALA A 123 6.67 -11.54 -2.91
CA ALA A 123 7.86 -10.69 -2.78
C ALA A 123 7.46 -9.22 -2.58
N SER A 124 8.07 -8.59 -1.60
CA SER A 124 8.01 -7.14 -1.43
C SER A 124 9.22 -6.51 -2.10
N PHE A 125 9.00 -5.42 -2.80
CA PHE A 125 10.06 -4.64 -3.45
C PHE A 125 10.49 -3.44 -2.60
N ILE A 126 10.30 -3.51 -1.30
CA ILE A 126 10.66 -2.45 -0.36
C ILE A 126 12.17 -2.14 -0.39
N GLY A 127 13.01 -3.11 -0.75
CA GLY A 127 14.45 -2.93 -0.88
C GLY A 127 14.86 -1.89 -1.93
N ALA A 128 13.96 -1.52 -2.85
CA ALA A 128 14.17 -0.39 -3.77
C ALA A 128 14.35 0.95 -3.04
N PHE A 129 13.99 1.03 -1.77
CA PHE A 129 13.99 2.24 -0.95
C PHE A 129 14.93 2.14 0.26
N GLU A 130 15.91 1.22 0.23
CA GLU A 130 16.99 1.15 1.23
C GLU A 130 17.75 2.48 1.26
N ASP A 131 18.07 3.01 0.09
CA ASP A 131 18.53 4.39 -0.07
C ASP A 131 17.32 5.29 -0.35
N PRO A 132 17.11 6.38 0.41
CA PRO A 132 16.05 7.32 0.15
C PRO A 132 16.10 7.88 -1.27
N VAL A 133 14.97 7.87 -1.96
CA VAL A 133 14.86 8.45 -3.29
C VAL A 133 15.11 9.97 -3.23
N THR A 134 15.87 10.48 -4.18
CA THR A 134 16.10 11.92 -4.38
C THR A 134 15.41 12.37 -5.66
N SER A 135 15.05 13.66 -5.72
CA SER A 135 14.44 14.24 -6.92
C SER A 135 14.99 15.65 -7.14
N ASP A 136 15.51 15.91 -8.35
CA ASP A 136 16.03 17.22 -8.74
C ASP A 136 14.93 18.19 -9.19
N ASP A 137 13.79 17.64 -9.66
CA ASP A 137 12.67 18.42 -10.25
C ASP A 137 11.51 18.67 -9.26
N GLY A 138 11.67 18.29 -7.99
CA GLY A 138 10.60 18.33 -7.00
C GLY A 138 9.52 17.26 -7.23
N GLY A 139 9.19 16.50 -6.20
CA GLY A 139 8.24 15.39 -6.25
C GLY A 139 8.92 14.04 -6.47
N PHE A 140 8.55 13.08 -5.62
CA PHE A 140 9.24 11.80 -5.49
C PHE A 140 8.56 10.64 -6.24
N VAL A 141 7.35 10.83 -6.76
CA VAL A 141 6.55 9.77 -7.38
C VAL A 141 7.26 9.15 -8.59
N ALA A 142 7.80 9.96 -9.50
CA ALA A 142 8.44 9.46 -10.71
C ALA A 142 9.71 8.64 -10.39
N ALA A 143 10.59 9.18 -9.55
CA ALA A 143 11.81 8.51 -9.13
C ALA A 143 11.52 7.24 -8.32
N SER A 144 10.50 7.26 -7.45
CA SER A 144 10.04 6.07 -6.71
C SER A 144 9.51 4.98 -7.64
N CYS A 145 8.75 5.36 -8.66
CA CYS A 145 8.26 4.41 -9.67
C CYS A 145 9.39 3.78 -10.48
N GLN A 146 10.41 4.56 -10.83
CA GLN A 146 11.60 4.06 -11.53
C GLN A 146 12.40 3.10 -10.64
N ALA A 147 12.65 3.47 -9.37
CA ALA A 147 13.40 2.64 -8.43
C ALA A 147 12.71 1.29 -8.21
N VAL A 148 11.40 1.27 -7.93
CA VAL A 148 10.68 0.02 -7.69
C VAL A 148 10.58 -0.86 -8.93
N ALA A 149 10.39 -0.27 -10.12
CA ALA A 149 10.32 -1.04 -11.36
C ALA A 149 11.67 -1.70 -11.70
N ALA A 150 12.78 -0.98 -11.55
CA ALA A 150 14.13 -1.51 -11.75
C ALA A 150 14.44 -2.62 -10.73
N TYR A 151 14.21 -2.37 -9.45
CA TYR A 151 14.47 -3.35 -8.40
C TYR A 151 13.62 -4.61 -8.55
N ALA A 152 12.36 -4.48 -8.94
CA ALA A 152 11.49 -5.62 -9.20
C ALA A 152 12.00 -6.48 -10.35
N HIS A 153 12.46 -5.85 -11.43
CA HIS A 153 13.07 -6.54 -12.58
C HIS A 153 14.31 -7.35 -12.16
N ASP A 154 15.22 -6.73 -11.41
CA ASP A 154 16.42 -7.39 -10.92
C ASP A 154 16.08 -8.57 -9.98
N CYS A 155 15.08 -8.40 -9.11
CA CYS A 155 14.60 -9.48 -8.25
C CYS A 155 13.99 -10.63 -9.05
N GLU A 156 13.25 -10.33 -10.11
CA GLU A 156 12.65 -11.33 -11.00
C GLU A 156 13.72 -12.10 -11.76
N GLU A 157 14.71 -11.42 -12.30
CA GLU A 157 15.83 -12.09 -12.97
C GLU A 157 16.67 -12.95 -12.03
N ALA A 158 16.98 -12.44 -10.83
CA ALA A 158 17.92 -13.12 -9.95
C ALA A 158 17.30 -14.26 -9.12
N PHE A 159 16.03 -14.13 -8.68
CA PHE A 159 15.48 -15.00 -7.64
C PHE A 159 14.06 -15.50 -7.86
N LEU A 160 13.18 -14.72 -8.51
CA LEU A 160 11.74 -14.97 -8.46
C LEU A 160 11.19 -15.60 -9.73
N GLY A 161 11.85 -15.37 -10.89
CA GLY A 161 11.25 -15.62 -12.19
C GLY A 161 10.06 -14.69 -12.49
N ALA A 162 9.51 -14.80 -13.67
CA ALA A 162 8.33 -14.03 -14.07
C ALA A 162 7.08 -14.44 -13.25
N PRO A 163 6.18 -13.50 -12.94
CA PRO A 163 4.88 -13.83 -12.36
C PRO A 163 4.00 -14.58 -13.38
N GLU A 164 3.04 -15.38 -12.91
CA GLU A 164 2.02 -16.02 -13.77
C GLU A 164 1.13 -14.96 -14.44
N ALA A 165 0.84 -13.89 -13.72
CA ALA A 165 0.17 -12.71 -14.25
C ALA A 165 0.59 -11.46 -13.45
N SER A 166 0.64 -10.32 -14.13
CA SER A 166 0.88 -9.02 -13.52
C SER A 166 -0.03 -7.97 -14.12
N PHE A 167 -0.77 -7.29 -13.26
CA PHE A 167 -1.77 -6.27 -13.61
C PHE A 167 -1.38 -4.94 -13.00
N VAL A 168 -1.59 -3.86 -13.75
CA VAL A 168 -1.20 -2.50 -13.38
C VAL A 168 -2.37 -1.54 -13.54
N THR A 169 -2.60 -0.72 -12.51
CA THR A 169 -3.42 0.48 -12.62
C THR A 169 -2.56 1.68 -12.20
N ARG A 170 -2.53 2.74 -13.00
CA ARG A 170 -1.66 3.90 -12.76
C ARG A 170 -2.26 5.20 -13.26
N VAL A 171 -1.77 6.33 -12.75
CA VAL A 171 -2.25 7.68 -13.07
C VAL A 171 -1.10 8.55 -13.60
N GLY A 172 -1.32 9.11 -14.80
CA GLY A 172 -0.44 10.13 -15.40
C GLY A 172 0.96 9.63 -15.80
N SER A 173 1.78 10.57 -16.27
CA SER A 173 3.13 10.27 -16.80
C SER A 173 4.16 9.96 -15.71
N ARG A 174 3.98 10.47 -14.48
CA ARG A 174 4.91 10.24 -13.36
C ARG A 174 5.04 8.76 -12.99
N THR A 175 4.03 7.96 -13.29
CA THR A 175 4.00 6.52 -12.98
C THR A 175 4.30 5.64 -14.18
N GLU A 176 4.85 6.19 -15.27
CA GLU A 176 5.08 5.46 -16.53
C GLU A 176 5.95 4.22 -16.34
N ALA A 177 6.99 4.30 -15.51
CA ALA A 177 7.87 3.17 -15.22
C ALA A 177 7.11 1.95 -14.67
N ILE A 178 6.06 2.16 -13.87
CA ILE A 178 5.22 1.06 -13.35
C ILE A 178 4.48 0.34 -14.46
N GLY A 179 4.19 1.02 -15.57
CA GLY A 179 3.54 0.41 -16.72
C GLY A 179 4.31 -0.75 -17.34
N THR A 180 5.62 -0.83 -17.13
CA THR A 180 6.47 -1.93 -17.59
C THR A 180 6.32 -3.22 -16.78
N MET A 181 5.74 -3.12 -15.58
CA MET A 181 5.62 -4.23 -14.65
C MET A 181 4.44 -5.17 -14.94
N GLY A 182 3.55 -4.85 -15.87
CA GLY A 182 2.41 -5.71 -16.20
C GLY A 182 1.41 -5.10 -17.17
N THR A 183 0.28 -5.77 -17.36
CA THR A 183 -0.79 -5.32 -18.22
C THR A 183 -1.56 -4.18 -17.58
N GLN A 184 -1.61 -3.02 -18.26
CA GLN A 184 -2.28 -1.83 -17.77
C GLN A 184 -3.79 -1.92 -17.99
N MET A 185 -4.56 -1.60 -16.95
CA MET A 185 -6.03 -1.60 -17.01
C MET A 185 -6.64 -0.76 -15.90
N PRO A 186 -7.95 -0.36 -16.02
CA PRO A 186 -8.70 0.24 -14.92
C PRO A 186 -8.84 -0.70 -13.73
N ILE A 187 -9.12 -0.13 -12.54
CA ILE A 187 -9.19 -0.90 -11.29
C ILE A 187 -10.25 -2.01 -11.29
N ASP A 188 -11.41 -1.77 -11.91
CA ASP A 188 -12.48 -2.78 -11.96
C ASP A 188 -12.08 -3.99 -12.82
N ASP A 189 -11.39 -3.74 -13.94
CA ASP A 189 -10.84 -4.79 -14.80
C ASP A 189 -9.69 -5.53 -14.11
N LEU A 190 -8.83 -4.82 -13.36
CA LEU A 190 -7.77 -5.42 -12.58
C LEU A 190 -8.33 -6.40 -11.53
N VAL A 191 -9.32 -5.97 -10.76
CA VAL A 191 -9.96 -6.80 -9.73
C VAL A 191 -10.61 -8.04 -10.36
N SER A 192 -11.27 -7.89 -11.52
CA SER A 192 -11.87 -9.01 -12.26
C SER A 192 -10.79 -9.97 -12.78
N SER A 193 -9.71 -9.45 -13.35
CA SER A 193 -8.58 -10.25 -13.85
C SER A 193 -7.89 -11.03 -12.75
N VAL A 194 -7.74 -10.43 -11.56
CA VAL A 194 -7.22 -11.15 -10.37
C VAL A 194 -8.12 -12.32 -10.00
N ARG A 195 -9.44 -12.11 -9.98
CA ARG A 195 -10.39 -13.18 -9.68
C ARG A 195 -10.27 -14.34 -10.68
N ASP A 196 -10.27 -14.00 -11.96
CA ASP A 196 -10.21 -15.01 -13.03
C ASP A 196 -8.90 -15.79 -12.99
N GLN A 197 -7.77 -15.10 -12.77
CA GLN A 197 -6.45 -15.72 -12.66
C GLN A 197 -6.36 -16.66 -11.45
N VAL A 198 -6.88 -16.24 -10.30
CA VAL A 198 -6.92 -17.07 -9.08
C VAL A 198 -7.79 -18.31 -9.30
N THR A 199 -8.95 -18.14 -9.95
CA THR A 199 -9.84 -19.27 -10.28
C THR A 199 -9.11 -20.29 -11.16
N SER A 200 -8.45 -19.83 -12.24
CA SER A 200 -7.70 -20.68 -13.14
C SER A 200 -6.61 -21.49 -12.42
N LEU A 201 -5.78 -20.81 -11.62
CA LEU A 201 -4.70 -21.46 -10.88
C LEU A 201 -5.19 -22.53 -9.90
N LEU A 202 -6.30 -22.26 -9.20
CA LEU A 202 -6.85 -23.20 -8.23
C LEU A 202 -7.54 -24.41 -8.89
N GLN A 203 -8.02 -24.27 -10.13
CA GLN A 203 -8.58 -25.36 -10.91
C GLN A 203 -7.49 -26.27 -11.50
N ASP A 204 -6.37 -25.70 -11.93
CA ASP A 204 -5.22 -26.43 -12.47
C ASP A 204 -4.50 -27.29 -11.41
N GLU A 205 -4.62 -26.93 -10.12
CA GLU A 205 -4.04 -27.67 -9.00
C GLU A 205 -4.97 -28.76 -8.43
N SER A 206 -6.19 -28.91 -8.95
CA SER A 206 -7.21 -29.85 -8.45
C SER A 206 -7.25 -31.10 -9.29
#